data_c21b02952272ebb27b2edacae5608170
#
_entry.id   c21b02952272ebb27b2edacae5608170
#
_cell.length_a   1.000
_cell.length_b   1.000
_cell.length_c   1.000
_cell.angle_alpha   90.00
_cell.angle_beta   90.00
_cell.angle_gamma   90.00
#
_symmetry.space_group_name_H-M   'P 1'
#
loop_
_entity.id
_entity.type
_entity.pdbx_description
1 polymer ?
#
loop_
_entity_poly.entity_id
_entity_poly.type
_entity_poly.pdbx_seq_one_letter_code
_entity_poly.pdbx_strand_id
1 'polypeptide(L)'
;IPEIRYVLTEDPQRVFLTFGNDGELSRNVSWVCGGVSKQAKLEYTKIGSGDTLLVDGSSKFLRTLGGFGYANWAKFKELSYGDSYSYRVWNDDRSSDWYSFTMQPDSTDHFSFIFIGDVQDTLRGKTRGFMENVRHRYPQADFYMFAGDFAERPMNCYWDEAYQSVDSIAPTKPILVSPGNHEYVKGLVRVLEKRFAYVFSYLLESRYKNNNVYSC
;
A
#
# COMPACT_ATOMS: atom_id res chain seq x y z
N ILE A 1 -19.19 -19.74 -6.03
CA ILE A 1 -17.89 -19.37 -6.61
C ILE A 1 -17.27 -18.38 -5.64
N PRO A 2 -16.11 -18.67 -5.04
CA PRO A 2 -15.51 -17.83 -3.99
C PRO A 2 -15.21 -16.39 -4.43
N GLU A 3 -14.99 -16.17 -5.71
CA GLU A 3 -14.51 -14.90 -6.28
C GLU A 3 -15.50 -13.74 -6.22
N ILE A 4 -16.80 -14.00 -6.09
CA ILE A 4 -17.82 -12.94 -6.01
C ILE A 4 -17.63 -12.06 -4.76
N ARG A 5 -16.99 -12.58 -3.71
CA ARG A 5 -16.73 -11.86 -2.46
C ARG A 5 -15.63 -10.80 -2.58
N TYR A 6 -14.81 -10.91 -3.60
CA TYR A 6 -13.60 -10.12 -3.76
C TYR A 6 -13.70 -9.11 -4.90
N VAL A 7 -14.92 -8.82 -5.31
CA VAL A 7 -15.19 -7.74 -6.26
C VAL A 7 -14.91 -6.41 -5.57
N LEU A 8 -14.07 -5.60 -6.20
CA LEU A 8 -13.81 -4.25 -5.71
C LEU A 8 -15.10 -3.42 -5.79
N THR A 9 -15.42 -2.74 -4.71
CA THR A 9 -16.49 -1.72 -4.69
C THR A 9 -15.98 -0.42 -5.28
N GLU A 10 -16.86 0.53 -5.50
CA GLU A 10 -16.47 1.88 -5.98
C GLU A 10 -15.73 2.68 -4.91
N ASP A 11 -15.87 2.32 -3.63
CA ASP A 11 -15.17 2.98 -2.54
C ASP A 11 -13.67 2.69 -2.58
N PRO A 12 -12.83 3.64 -2.13
CA PRO A 12 -11.40 3.40 -1.94
C PRO A 12 -11.15 2.25 -0.97
N GLN A 13 -10.33 1.28 -1.38
CA GLN A 13 -10.01 0.08 -0.62
C GLN A 13 -8.52 -0.21 -0.67
N ARG A 14 -8.03 -1.04 0.26
CA ARG A 14 -6.65 -1.51 0.32
C ARG A 14 -5.66 -0.35 0.26
N VAL A 15 -5.78 0.53 1.23
CA VAL A 15 -4.93 1.71 1.34
C VAL A 15 -3.56 1.31 1.92
N PHE A 16 -2.50 1.60 1.18
CA PHE A 16 -1.12 1.37 1.59
C PHE A 16 -0.36 2.69 1.70
N LEU A 17 0.19 2.96 2.86
CA LEU A 17 1.21 3.98 3.04
C LEU A 17 2.57 3.35 2.71
N THR A 18 3.39 4.02 1.90
CA THR A 18 4.72 3.55 1.53
C THR A 18 5.73 4.69 1.63
N PHE A 19 7.01 4.36 1.63
CA PHE A 19 8.02 5.37 1.37
C PHE A 19 7.87 5.92 -0.04
N GLY A 20 8.24 7.16 -0.24
CA GLY A 20 8.47 7.73 -1.56
C GLY A 20 9.94 7.61 -1.96
N ASN A 21 10.29 8.18 -3.09
CA ASN A 21 11.66 8.15 -3.65
C ASN A 21 12.30 9.54 -3.78
N ASP A 22 11.68 10.56 -3.21
CA ASP A 22 12.14 11.95 -3.25
C ASP A 22 12.83 12.36 -1.91
N GLY A 23 13.51 11.42 -1.27
CA GLY A 23 14.22 11.62 -0.01
C GLY A 23 13.44 11.17 1.23
N GLU A 24 14.01 11.38 2.39
CA GLU A 24 13.54 10.88 3.68
C GLU A 24 12.14 11.37 4.07
N LEU A 25 11.79 12.59 3.66
CA LEU A 25 10.47 13.17 3.90
C LEU A 25 9.42 12.77 2.86
N SER A 26 9.75 11.85 1.95
CA SER A 26 8.83 11.41 0.92
C SER A 26 7.97 10.24 1.39
N ARG A 27 6.65 10.36 1.21
CA ARG A 27 5.66 9.29 1.43
C ARG A 27 4.71 9.23 0.25
N ASN A 28 4.33 8.01 -0.09
CA ASN A 28 3.31 7.74 -1.09
C ASN A 28 2.14 7.01 -0.44
N VAL A 29 0.98 7.16 -1.02
CA VAL A 29 -0.19 6.34 -0.69
C VAL A 29 -0.75 5.73 -1.96
N SER A 30 -1.15 4.47 -1.89
CA SER A 30 -1.86 3.78 -2.97
C SER A 30 -3.15 3.15 -2.45
N TRP A 31 -4.12 2.99 -3.35
CA TRP A 31 -5.38 2.35 -3.06
C TRP A 31 -6.02 1.79 -4.32
N VAL A 32 -7.02 0.95 -4.17
CA VAL A 32 -7.77 0.39 -5.29
C VAL A 32 -9.26 0.70 -5.16
N CYS A 33 -9.94 0.74 -6.29
CA CYS A 33 -11.41 0.78 -6.36
C CYS A 33 -11.92 0.01 -7.56
N GLY A 34 -13.18 -0.41 -7.51
CA GLY A 34 -13.95 -0.88 -8.68
C GLY A 34 -14.58 0.29 -9.43
N GLY A 35 -15.48 -0.05 -10.36
CA GLY A 35 -16.22 0.97 -11.12
C GLY A 35 -15.35 1.73 -12.13
N VAL A 36 -15.77 2.94 -12.47
CA VAL A 36 -15.04 3.86 -13.36
C VAL A 36 -14.55 5.03 -12.53
N SER A 37 -13.28 4.99 -12.13
CA SER A 37 -12.66 6.12 -11.43
C SER A 37 -12.16 7.14 -12.43
N LYS A 38 -12.60 8.38 -12.30
CA LYS A 38 -12.17 9.51 -13.14
C LYS A 38 -11.15 10.39 -12.44
N GLN A 39 -11.27 10.53 -11.13
CA GLN A 39 -10.40 11.39 -10.33
C GLN A 39 -9.97 10.68 -9.06
N ALA A 40 -8.67 10.51 -8.91
CA ALA A 40 -8.04 10.06 -7.68
C ALA A 40 -7.46 11.27 -6.95
N LYS A 41 -7.69 11.40 -5.63
CA LYS A 41 -7.15 12.51 -4.83
C LYS A 41 -6.70 12.02 -3.47
N LEU A 42 -5.70 12.69 -2.93
CA LEU A 42 -5.24 12.58 -1.56
C LEU A 42 -5.57 13.87 -0.82
N GLU A 43 -6.29 13.75 0.26
CA GLU A 43 -6.59 14.84 1.19
C GLU A 43 -5.87 14.57 2.50
N TYR A 44 -5.14 15.56 3.01
CA TYR A 44 -4.43 15.41 4.28
C TYR A 44 -4.22 16.74 4.98
N THR A 45 -4.00 16.66 6.27
CA THR A 45 -3.73 17.78 7.15
C THR A 45 -2.62 17.42 8.13
N LYS A 46 -1.77 18.38 8.46
CA LYS A 46 -0.88 18.28 9.62
C LYS A 46 -1.74 18.41 10.88
N ILE A 47 -1.63 17.46 11.79
CA ILE A 47 -2.41 17.44 13.02
C ILE A 47 -2.05 18.70 13.85
N GLY A 48 -3.08 19.49 14.15
CA GLY A 48 -2.94 20.74 14.89
C GLY A 48 -2.75 22.01 14.04
N SER A 49 -2.61 21.91 12.69
CA SER A 49 -2.47 23.12 11.83
C SER A 49 -3.81 23.77 11.47
N GLY A 50 -4.85 22.97 11.28
CA GLY A 50 -6.13 23.44 10.74
C GLY A 50 -6.18 23.58 9.22
N ASP A 51 -5.05 23.50 8.52
CA ASP A 51 -4.97 23.58 7.06
C ASP A 51 -5.08 22.19 6.44
N THR A 52 -5.85 22.09 5.37
CA THR A 52 -6.03 20.85 4.61
C THR A 52 -5.46 21.01 3.20
N LEU A 53 -4.63 20.07 2.80
CA LEU A 53 -4.08 20.00 1.45
C LEU A 53 -4.82 18.94 0.64
N LEU A 54 -5.12 19.27 -0.61
CA LEU A 54 -5.71 18.36 -1.59
C LEU A 54 -4.75 18.20 -2.75
N VAL A 55 -4.34 16.96 -3.02
CA VAL A 55 -3.37 16.62 -4.07
C VAL A 55 -4.04 15.68 -5.07
N ASP A 56 -3.90 16.00 -6.35
CA ASP A 56 -4.33 15.10 -7.41
C ASP A 56 -3.46 13.85 -7.44
N GLY A 57 -4.12 12.70 -7.51
CA GLY A 57 -3.50 11.41 -7.66
C GLY A 57 -3.49 10.95 -9.13
N SER A 58 -2.84 9.84 -9.34
CA SER A 58 -2.85 9.11 -10.60
C SER A 58 -3.74 7.88 -10.50
N SER A 59 -4.32 7.48 -11.63
CA SER A 59 -5.21 6.33 -11.71
C SER A 59 -4.88 5.46 -12.92
N LYS A 60 -4.91 4.16 -12.76
CA LYS A 60 -4.66 3.19 -13.82
C LYS A 60 -5.67 2.06 -13.79
N PHE A 61 -6.39 1.89 -14.91
CA PHE A 61 -7.22 0.71 -15.10
C PHE A 61 -6.36 -0.54 -15.25
N LEU A 62 -6.67 -1.55 -14.46
CA LEU A 62 -6.00 -2.84 -14.47
C LEU A 62 -7.01 -3.95 -14.73
N ARG A 63 -6.68 -4.80 -15.70
CA ARG A 63 -7.34 -6.09 -15.89
C ARG A 63 -6.35 -7.17 -15.45
N THR A 64 -6.73 -7.94 -14.45
CA THR A 64 -5.88 -8.94 -13.79
C THR A 64 -6.60 -10.28 -13.73
N LEU A 65 -5.91 -11.32 -13.27
CA LEU A 65 -6.57 -12.58 -12.95
C LEU A 65 -7.56 -12.37 -11.80
N GLY A 66 -8.81 -12.75 -12.03
CA GLY A 66 -9.89 -12.66 -11.04
C GLY A 66 -10.60 -11.30 -10.98
N GLY A 67 -10.36 -10.38 -11.93
CA GLY A 67 -11.17 -9.16 -11.99
C GLY A 67 -10.49 -7.97 -12.66
N PHE A 68 -11.17 -6.84 -12.56
CA PHE A 68 -10.69 -5.55 -13.03
C PHE A 68 -10.96 -4.48 -11.97
N GLY A 69 -10.26 -3.39 -12.06
CA GLY A 69 -10.40 -2.24 -11.17
C GLY A 69 -9.39 -1.16 -11.49
N TYR A 70 -9.39 -0.14 -10.67
CA TYR A 70 -8.42 0.96 -10.77
C TYR A 70 -7.44 0.85 -9.62
N ALA A 71 -6.17 0.95 -9.93
CA ALA A 71 -5.12 1.24 -8.97
C ALA A 71 -4.85 2.75 -9.00
N ASN A 72 -4.83 3.35 -7.84
CA ASN A 72 -4.66 4.77 -7.65
C ASN A 72 -3.48 5.02 -6.72
N TRP A 73 -2.78 6.12 -6.92
CA TRP A 73 -1.68 6.52 -6.05
C TRP A 73 -1.49 8.04 -6.04
N ALA A 74 -0.96 8.55 -4.95
CA ALA A 74 -0.60 9.95 -4.79
C ALA A 74 0.61 10.09 -3.88
N LYS A 75 1.30 11.23 -3.98
CA LYS A 75 2.42 11.61 -3.14
C LYS A 75 2.01 12.66 -2.15
N PHE A 76 2.42 12.51 -0.90
CA PHE A 76 2.38 13.59 0.06
C PHE A 76 3.41 14.67 -0.32
N LYS A 77 3.07 15.90 -0.08
CA LYS A 77 3.94 17.08 -0.27
C LYS A 77 4.19 17.75 1.07
N GLU A 78 5.30 18.47 1.19
CA GLU A 78 5.58 19.34 2.34
C GLU A 78 5.48 18.62 3.70
N LEU A 79 5.94 17.38 3.77
CA LEU A 79 6.08 16.68 5.04
C LEU A 79 7.28 17.21 5.82
N SER A 80 7.21 17.17 7.14
CA SER A 80 8.27 17.64 8.04
C SER A 80 8.59 16.57 9.08
N TYR A 81 9.82 16.54 9.54
CA TYR A 81 10.27 15.65 10.60
C TYR A 81 9.48 15.83 11.89
N GLY A 82 9.15 14.72 12.54
CA GLY A 82 8.46 14.69 13.83
C GLY A 82 6.98 15.03 13.78
N ASP A 83 6.46 15.49 12.64
CA ASP A 83 5.07 15.88 12.50
C ASP A 83 4.16 14.66 12.29
N SER A 84 2.93 14.80 12.75
CA SER A 84 1.86 13.82 12.53
C SER A 84 0.85 14.37 11.54
N TYR A 85 0.39 13.49 10.67
CA TYR A 85 -0.54 13.81 9.60
C TYR A 85 -1.76 12.90 9.68
N SER A 86 -2.93 13.48 9.40
CA SER A 86 -4.16 12.75 9.14
C SER A 86 -4.50 12.85 7.67
N TYR A 87 -4.95 11.77 7.06
CA TYR A 87 -5.24 11.74 5.63
C TYR A 87 -6.38 10.79 5.28
N ARG A 88 -6.98 11.02 4.13
CA ARG A 88 -7.88 10.09 3.44
C ARG A 88 -7.68 10.17 1.93
N VAL A 89 -8.14 9.15 1.22
CA VAL A 89 -8.05 9.07 -0.23
C VAL A 89 -9.43 9.07 -0.86
N TRP A 90 -9.52 9.59 -2.07
CA TRP A 90 -10.77 9.78 -2.79
C TRP A 90 -10.74 9.12 -4.16
N ASN A 91 -11.91 8.63 -4.56
CA ASN A 91 -12.25 8.31 -5.93
C ASN A 91 -13.55 9.02 -6.28
N ASP A 92 -13.46 10.01 -7.18
CA ASP A 92 -14.57 10.90 -7.52
C ASP A 92 -15.17 11.55 -6.24
N ASP A 93 -16.39 11.18 -5.84
CA ASP A 93 -17.11 11.67 -4.66
C ASP A 93 -17.05 10.74 -3.44
N ARG A 94 -16.32 9.63 -3.52
CA ARG A 94 -16.20 8.62 -2.46
C ARG A 94 -14.85 8.69 -1.77
N SER A 95 -14.85 8.68 -0.45
CA SER A 95 -13.61 8.70 0.35
C SER A 95 -13.43 7.44 1.18
N SER A 96 -12.18 7.18 1.53
CA SER A 96 -11.85 6.25 2.61
C SER A 96 -12.18 6.85 3.97
N ASP A 97 -12.02 6.05 5.03
CA ASP A 97 -11.85 6.53 6.38
C ASP A 97 -10.61 7.42 6.50
N TRP A 98 -10.53 8.18 7.59
CA TRP A 98 -9.34 8.92 7.95
C TRP A 98 -8.31 8.00 8.60
N TYR A 99 -7.06 8.11 8.14
CA TYR A 99 -5.89 7.44 8.70
C TYR A 99 -4.91 8.48 9.23
N SER A 100 -3.95 8.04 10.03
CA SER A 100 -2.88 8.92 10.51
C SER A 100 -1.53 8.21 10.54
N PHE A 101 -0.47 8.99 10.36
CA PHE A 101 0.91 8.54 10.52
C PHE A 101 1.77 9.67 11.10
N THR A 102 2.91 9.30 11.63
CA THR A 102 3.89 10.25 12.18
C THR A 102 5.21 10.09 11.43
N MET A 103 5.84 11.21 11.07
CA MET A 103 7.17 11.25 10.51
C MET A 103 8.21 11.08 11.63
N GLN A 104 9.33 10.41 11.33
CA GLN A 104 10.44 10.30 12.26
C GLN A 104 11.00 11.70 12.62
N PRO A 105 11.56 11.87 13.83
CA PRO A 105 12.32 13.07 14.17
C PRO A 105 13.56 13.25 13.26
N ASP A 106 13.96 14.49 13.05
CA ASP A 106 15.13 14.86 12.23
C ASP A 106 16.45 14.21 12.70
N SER A 107 16.59 14.04 14.01
CA SER A 107 17.76 13.46 14.65
C SER A 107 17.54 12.03 15.14
N THR A 108 16.94 11.20 14.31
CA THR A 108 16.72 9.78 14.66
C THR A 108 18.00 8.97 14.46
N ASP A 109 18.67 8.63 15.54
CA ASP A 109 19.82 7.71 15.55
C ASP A 109 19.39 6.23 15.48
N HIS A 110 18.12 5.95 15.76
CA HIS A 110 17.59 4.60 15.83
C HIS A 110 16.22 4.51 15.17
N PHE A 111 16.04 3.46 14.40
CA PHE A 111 14.72 3.05 13.89
C PHE A 111 14.51 1.56 14.12
N SER A 112 13.27 1.15 14.21
CA SER A 112 12.87 -0.24 14.37
C SER A 112 11.92 -0.66 13.26
N PHE A 113 12.08 -1.86 12.75
CA PHE A 113 11.20 -2.38 11.71
C PHE A 113 10.93 -3.87 11.89
N ILE A 114 9.83 -4.31 11.34
CA ILE A 114 9.47 -5.71 11.24
C ILE A 114 9.86 -6.22 9.86
N PHE A 115 10.64 -7.29 9.82
CA PHE A 115 11.06 -7.96 8.59
C PHE A 115 10.46 -9.36 8.56
N ILE A 116 9.67 -9.66 7.53
CA ILE A 116 8.98 -10.95 7.36
C ILE A 116 9.12 -11.40 5.91
N GLY A 117 9.52 -12.65 5.68
CA GLY A 117 9.45 -13.30 4.39
C GLY A 117 8.26 -14.24 4.31
N ASP A 118 7.82 -14.56 3.08
CA ASP A 118 6.84 -15.60 2.79
C ASP A 118 5.56 -15.48 3.65
N VAL A 119 5.00 -14.28 3.69
CA VAL A 119 3.83 -13.99 4.53
C VAL A 119 2.50 -14.42 3.87
N GLN A 120 2.55 -14.85 2.61
CA GLN A 120 1.39 -15.31 1.88
C GLN A 120 0.64 -16.43 2.61
N ASP A 121 -0.66 -16.49 2.43
CA ASP A 121 -1.48 -17.52 3.05
C ASP A 121 -2.65 -17.92 2.14
N THR A 122 -3.25 -19.04 2.46
CA THR A 122 -4.50 -19.48 1.84
C THR A 122 -5.65 -18.57 2.28
N LEU A 123 -6.75 -18.61 1.53
CA LEU A 123 -7.97 -17.87 1.89
C LEU A 123 -8.44 -18.26 3.30
N ARG A 124 -8.64 -17.27 4.17
CA ARG A 124 -8.97 -17.42 5.58
C ARG A 124 -7.90 -18.16 6.38
N GLY A 125 -6.65 -17.93 6.03
CA GLY A 125 -5.50 -18.51 6.71
C GLY A 125 -5.23 -17.86 8.07
N LYS A 126 -4.04 -18.07 8.57
CA LYS A 126 -3.62 -17.65 9.92
C LYS A 126 -2.85 -16.33 9.94
N THR A 127 -2.43 -15.84 8.77
CA THR A 127 -1.53 -14.68 8.66
C THR A 127 -2.14 -13.44 9.26
N ARG A 128 -3.44 -13.22 9.12
CA ARG A 128 -4.13 -12.09 9.76
C ARG A 128 -3.93 -12.08 11.27
N GLY A 129 -4.20 -13.19 11.95
CA GLY A 129 -4.00 -13.30 13.41
C GLY A 129 -2.53 -13.20 13.82
N PHE A 130 -1.62 -13.72 13.00
CA PHE A 130 -0.18 -13.57 13.21
C PHE A 130 0.22 -12.08 13.14
N MET A 131 -0.16 -11.36 12.08
CA MET A 131 0.17 -9.95 11.91
C MET A 131 -0.44 -9.06 13.00
N GLU A 132 -1.64 -9.36 13.45
CA GLU A 132 -2.25 -8.68 14.58
C GLU A 132 -1.44 -8.87 15.87
N ASN A 133 -0.99 -10.08 16.15
CA ASN A 133 -0.08 -10.34 17.27
C ASN A 133 1.25 -9.59 17.14
N VAL A 134 1.84 -9.54 15.93
CA VAL A 134 3.06 -8.77 15.66
C VAL A 134 2.84 -7.30 15.97
N ARG A 135 1.76 -6.71 15.47
CA ARG A 135 1.41 -5.30 15.71
C ARG A 135 1.24 -5.00 17.22
N HIS A 136 0.56 -5.86 17.95
CA HIS A 136 0.38 -5.69 19.40
C HIS A 136 1.68 -5.85 20.18
N ARG A 137 2.56 -6.74 19.77
CA ARG A 137 3.82 -7.01 20.46
C ARG A 137 4.89 -5.95 20.17
N TYR A 138 4.85 -5.35 18.98
CA TYR A 138 5.83 -4.38 18.51
C TYR A 138 5.17 -3.09 18.01
N PRO A 139 4.39 -2.39 18.84
CA PRO A 139 3.67 -1.18 18.42
C PRO A 139 4.59 -0.03 18.05
N GLN A 140 5.85 -0.07 18.53
CA GLN A 140 6.89 0.92 18.27
C GLN A 140 7.55 0.77 16.89
N ALA A 141 7.28 -0.31 16.14
CA ALA A 141 7.88 -0.48 14.81
C ALA A 141 7.54 0.71 13.92
N ASP A 142 8.56 1.29 13.30
CA ASP A 142 8.43 2.46 12.44
C ASP A 142 7.88 2.10 11.08
N PHE A 143 8.25 0.93 10.56
CA PHE A 143 7.77 0.42 9.26
C PHE A 143 7.82 -1.11 9.19
N TYR A 144 7.24 -1.66 8.13
CA TYR A 144 7.22 -3.09 7.86
C TYR A 144 7.85 -3.40 6.50
N MET A 145 8.65 -4.45 6.45
CA MET A 145 9.31 -4.93 5.24
C MET A 145 8.96 -6.40 4.99
N PHE A 146 8.44 -6.68 3.81
CA PHE A 146 8.10 -8.03 3.38
C PHE A 146 9.04 -8.49 2.27
N ALA A 147 9.74 -9.58 2.52
CA ALA A 147 10.77 -10.13 1.64
C ALA A 147 10.22 -11.15 0.66
N GLY A 148 9.30 -10.72 -0.19
CA GLY A 148 8.67 -11.56 -1.22
C GLY A 148 7.50 -12.39 -0.73
N ASP A 149 6.76 -12.95 -1.69
CA ASP A 149 5.61 -13.83 -1.48
C ASP A 149 4.60 -13.24 -0.49
N PHE A 150 4.18 -12.01 -0.80
CA PHE A 150 3.21 -11.27 -0.01
C PHE A 150 1.78 -11.79 -0.22
N ALA A 151 1.43 -12.12 -1.47
CA ALA A 151 0.15 -12.71 -1.85
C ALA A 151 0.35 -14.13 -2.37
N GLU A 152 -0.49 -15.09 -1.96
CA GLU A 152 -0.37 -16.50 -2.38
C GLU A 152 -0.42 -16.71 -3.90
N ARG A 153 -1.18 -15.90 -4.61
CA ARG A 153 -1.28 -15.92 -6.08
C ARG A 153 -1.66 -14.56 -6.63
N PRO A 154 -1.35 -14.27 -7.89
CA PRO A 154 -1.72 -13.03 -8.55
C PRO A 154 -3.22 -12.96 -8.90
N MET A 155 -4.10 -13.29 -7.95
CA MET A 155 -5.56 -13.26 -8.08
C MET A 155 -6.16 -12.30 -7.06
N ASN A 156 -7.30 -11.71 -7.40
CA ASN A 156 -7.93 -10.69 -6.58
C ASN A 156 -8.24 -11.16 -5.15
N CYS A 157 -8.70 -12.41 -4.99
CA CYS A 157 -9.01 -12.97 -3.67
C CYS A 157 -7.78 -13.09 -2.76
N TYR A 158 -6.63 -13.46 -3.29
CA TYR A 158 -5.40 -13.57 -2.50
C TYR A 158 -4.77 -12.21 -2.20
N TRP A 159 -4.94 -11.24 -3.08
CA TRP A 159 -4.58 -9.85 -2.79
C TRP A 159 -5.45 -9.24 -1.70
N ASP A 160 -6.73 -9.61 -1.66
CA ASP A 160 -7.64 -9.19 -0.60
C ASP A 160 -7.26 -9.82 0.74
N GLU A 161 -6.96 -11.11 0.74
CA GLU A 161 -6.49 -11.83 1.94
C GLU A 161 -5.18 -11.24 2.47
N ALA A 162 -4.21 -11.01 1.59
CA ALA A 162 -2.94 -10.40 1.95
C ALA A 162 -3.13 -9.00 2.54
N TYR A 163 -3.99 -8.17 1.94
CA TYR A 163 -4.33 -6.86 2.50
C TYR A 163 -5.00 -6.97 3.86
N GLN A 164 -5.99 -7.84 4.02
CA GLN A 164 -6.69 -8.03 5.30
C GLN A 164 -5.75 -8.47 6.43
N SER A 165 -4.62 -9.08 6.10
CA SER A 165 -3.61 -9.42 7.11
C SER A 165 -2.86 -8.20 7.65
N VAL A 166 -2.85 -7.09 6.93
CA VAL A 166 -2.13 -5.85 7.27
C VAL A 166 -3.03 -4.61 7.30
N ASP A 167 -4.35 -4.77 7.23
CA ASP A 167 -5.33 -3.67 7.11
C ASP A 167 -5.24 -2.63 8.23
N SER A 168 -4.88 -3.05 9.44
CA SER A 168 -4.66 -2.18 10.59
C SER A 168 -3.27 -1.52 10.63
N ILE A 169 -2.36 -1.93 9.73
CA ILE A 169 -0.97 -1.47 9.66
C ILE A 169 -0.77 -0.62 8.40
N ALA A 170 -1.20 -1.16 7.26
CA ALA A 170 -0.90 -0.63 5.93
C ALA A 170 -1.24 0.86 5.73
N PRO A 171 -2.32 1.42 6.25
CA PRO A 171 -2.60 2.84 6.10
C PRO A 171 -1.88 3.74 7.11
N THR A 172 -1.22 3.19 8.12
CA THR A 172 -0.66 3.98 9.24
C THR A 172 0.85 3.88 9.37
N LYS A 173 1.46 2.84 8.83
CA LYS A 173 2.90 2.59 8.85
C LYS A 173 3.40 2.32 7.43
N PRO A 174 4.55 2.88 7.04
CA PRO A 174 5.12 2.59 5.73
C PRO A 174 5.36 1.08 5.54
N ILE A 175 4.96 0.58 4.38
CA ILE A 175 5.19 -0.80 3.98
C ILE A 175 6.12 -0.85 2.77
N LEU A 176 7.14 -1.69 2.86
CA LEU A 176 8.03 -2.07 1.76
C LEU A 176 7.81 -3.54 1.44
N VAL A 177 7.64 -3.85 0.17
CA VAL A 177 7.49 -5.24 -0.29
C VAL A 177 8.40 -5.46 -1.49
N SER A 178 9.22 -6.49 -1.45
CA SER A 178 9.88 -7.01 -2.64
C SER A 178 9.02 -8.09 -3.29
N PRO A 179 9.01 -8.23 -4.62
CA PRO A 179 8.26 -9.32 -5.24
C PRO A 179 8.96 -10.66 -5.02
N GLY A 180 8.18 -11.67 -4.62
CA GLY A 180 8.59 -13.08 -4.62
C GLY A 180 8.07 -13.82 -5.85
N ASN A 181 8.21 -15.14 -5.86
CA ASN A 181 7.78 -15.93 -7.01
C ASN A 181 6.25 -16.08 -7.12
N HIS A 182 5.51 -15.83 -6.05
CA HIS A 182 4.05 -15.86 -6.01
C HIS A 182 3.41 -14.61 -6.62
N GLU A 183 4.11 -13.50 -6.72
CA GLU A 183 3.65 -12.29 -7.40
C GLU A 183 3.76 -12.37 -8.92
N TYR A 184 4.36 -13.45 -9.47
CA TYR A 184 4.49 -13.60 -10.92
C TYR A 184 3.37 -14.46 -11.51
N VAL A 185 2.77 -13.96 -12.58
CA VAL A 185 1.85 -14.74 -13.42
C VAL A 185 2.66 -15.82 -14.14
N LYS A 186 2.29 -17.08 -13.91
CA LYS A 186 2.94 -18.25 -14.51
C LYS A 186 2.39 -18.46 -15.93
N GLY A 187 3.27 -18.38 -16.93
CA GLY A 187 3.01 -18.64 -18.34
C GLY A 187 4.26 -19.18 -19.02
N LEU A 188 4.37 -19.08 -20.33
CA LEU A 188 5.60 -19.39 -21.06
C LEU A 188 6.79 -18.55 -20.58
N VAL A 189 6.49 -17.31 -20.18
CA VAL A 189 7.41 -16.40 -19.50
C VAL A 189 6.75 -15.93 -18.22
N ARG A 190 7.49 -15.90 -17.12
CA ARG A 190 7.00 -15.34 -15.85
C ARG A 190 7.00 -13.82 -15.95
N VAL A 191 5.87 -13.20 -15.68
CA VAL A 191 5.72 -11.75 -15.70
C VAL A 191 5.20 -11.29 -14.33
N LEU A 192 5.86 -10.30 -13.74
CA LEU A 192 5.38 -9.69 -12.51
C LEU A 192 3.94 -9.19 -12.70
N GLU A 193 3.07 -9.53 -11.78
CA GLU A 193 1.67 -9.14 -11.82
C GLU A 193 1.56 -7.61 -11.79
N LYS A 194 0.82 -7.05 -12.73
CA LYS A 194 0.77 -5.59 -12.94
C LYS A 194 0.34 -4.80 -11.71
N ARG A 195 -0.56 -5.36 -10.89
CA ARG A 195 -1.03 -4.73 -9.66
C ARG A 195 0.10 -4.41 -8.71
N PHE A 196 1.10 -5.30 -8.62
CA PHE A 196 2.19 -5.19 -7.66
C PHE A 196 2.87 -3.81 -7.72
N ALA A 197 3.26 -3.37 -8.91
CA ALA A 197 3.92 -2.09 -9.08
C ALA A 197 3.02 -0.88 -8.77
N TYR A 198 1.70 -1.00 -8.96
CA TYR A 198 0.77 0.09 -8.68
C TYR A 198 0.32 0.13 -7.21
N VAL A 199 0.24 -1.02 -6.55
CA VAL A 199 0.00 -1.09 -5.10
C VAL A 199 1.22 -0.55 -4.35
N PHE A 200 2.41 -0.99 -4.75
CA PHE A 200 3.68 -0.48 -4.20
C PHE A 200 4.25 0.58 -5.13
N SER A 201 3.62 1.76 -5.13
CA SER A 201 3.82 2.81 -6.13
C SER A 201 5.24 3.40 -6.16
N TYR A 202 6.05 3.21 -5.12
CA TYR A 202 7.47 3.55 -5.14
C TYR A 202 8.24 2.82 -6.25
N LEU A 203 7.76 1.66 -6.70
CA LEU A 203 8.35 0.93 -7.81
C LEU A 203 8.12 1.60 -9.17
N LEU A 204 7.05 2.38 -9.33
CA LEU A 204 6.75 3.11 -10.58
C LEU A 204 7.77 4.22 -10.85
N GLU A 205 8.44 4.68 -9.83
CA GLU A 205 9.38 5.79 -9.86
C GLU A 205 10.83 5.31 -9.85
N SER A 206 11.03 3.99 -9.86
CA SER A 206 12.37 3.38 -9.89
C SER A 206 13.14 3.85 -11.13
N ARG A 207 14.39 4.26 -10.93
CA ARG A 207 15.34 4.60 -12.00
C ARG A 207 15.76 3.40 -12.84
N TYR A 208 15.42 2.20 -12.42
CA TYR A 208 15.76 0.96 -13.09
C TYR A 208 14.63 0.53 -14.04
N LYS A 209 14.99 0.16 -15.25
CA LYS A 209 14.03 -0.16 -16.34
C LYS A 209 13.01 -1.26 -16.00
N ASN A 210 13.28 -2.09 -15.02
CA ASN A 210 12.41 -3.22 -14.66
C ASN A 210 11.52 -2.96 -13.45
N ASN A 211 11.55 -1.78 -12.84
CA ASN A 211 10.78 -1.41 -11.65
C ASN A 211 10.84 -2.41 -10.48
N ASN A 212 11.90 -3.24 -10.43
CA ASN A 212 12.05 -4.30 -9.42
C ASN A 212 13.12 -3.96 -8.39
N VAL A 213 13.78 -2.82 -8.53
CA VAL A 213 14.82 -2.33 -7.64
C VAL A 213 14.43 -0.95 -7.17
N TYR A 214 14.49 -0.75 -5.88
CA TYR A 214 14.16 0.49 -5.20
C TYR A 214 15.27 0.83 -4.20
N SER A 215 15.60 2.11 -4.12
CA SER A 215 16.45 2.66 -3.06
C SER A 215 15.84 3.98 -2.58
N CYS A 216 15.68 4.12 -1.31
CA CYS A 216 15.25 5.33 -0.61
C CYS A 216 16.44 6.07 0.02
#